data_1d3bd6742cb21cfe9be35bcba822ffe8
#
_entry.id   1d3bd6742cb21cfe9be35bcba822ffe8
#
_cell.length_a   1.000
_cell.length_b   1.000
_cell.length_c   1.000
_cell.angle_alpha   90.00
_cell.angle_beta   90.00
_cell.angle_gamma   90.00
#
_symmetry.space_group_name_H-M   'P 1'
#
loop_
_entity.id
_entity.type
_entity.pdbx_description
1 polymer ?
#
loop_
_entity_poly.entity_id
_entity_poly.type
_entity_poly.pdbx_seq_one_letter_code
_entity_poly.pdbx_strand_id
1 'polypeptide(L)'
;MLYLMIMCRALLAAVFAIAIAGKVRGRSAYGEYVSSIVVLKILPRTVSTMAAHALLAAEAASVVLLALPWTVPLGFAVAVGTLAALTGGILVALRRGRQAPCRCFGASVTPLGRPHVIRNLVLAASGATGLAAWAASGAAVAHPAGVALALVAAAVGALLVVRLDDLLELFTA
;
A
#
# COMPACT_ATOMS: atom_id res chain seq x y z
N MET A 1 18.83 -13.83 -2.77
CA MET A 1 18.10 -12.86 -1.94
C MET A 1 17.98 -11.47 -2.59
N LEU A 2 19.00 -11.01 -3.34
CA LEU A 2 19.00 -9.68 -3.98
C LEU A 2 17.78 -9.42 -4.90
N TYR A 3 17.46 -10.33 -5.81
CA TYR A 3 16.32 -10.15 -6.73
C TYR A 3 14.95 -10.16 -6.03
N LEU A 4 14.82 -10.93 -4.95
CA LEU A 4 13.63 -10.92 -4.11
C LEU A 4 13.44 -9.56 -3.43
N MET A 5 14.52 -9.00 -2.89
CA MET A 5 14.51 -7.63 -2.32
C MET A 5 14.13 -6.60 -3.38
N ILE A 6 14.71 -6.66 -4.60
CA ILE A 6 14.39 -5.75 -5.70
C ILE A 6 12.92 -5.87 -6.10
N MET A 7 12.40 -7.08 -6.22
CA MET A 7 10.99 -7.33 -6.54
C MET A 7 10.05 -6.74 -5.48
N CYS A 8 10.27 -7.04 -4.19
CA CYS A 8 9.44 -6.52 -3.11
C CYS A 8 9.50 -4.99 -3.01
N ARG A 9 10.69 -4.41 -3.19
CA ARG A 9 10.93 -2.97 -3.22
C ARG A 9 10.15 -2.29 -4.35
N ALA A 10 10.26 -2.81 -5.57
CA ALA A 10 9.57 -2.27 -6.74
C ALA A 10 8.05 -2.43 -6.62
N LEU A 11 7.58 -3.59 -6.14
CA LEU A 11 6.16 -3.86 -5.90
C LEU A 11 5.55 -2.82 -4.94
N LEU A 12 6.14 -2.63 -3.75
CA LEU A 12 5.62 -1.69 -2.76
C LEU A 12 5.70 -0.25 -3.26
N ALA A 13 6.82 0.15 -3.88
CA ALA A 13 6.96 1.48 -4.43
C ALA A 13 5.89 1.77 -5.51
N ALA A 14 5.64 0.83 -6.42
CA ALA A 14 4.62 0.95 -7.46
C ALA A 14 3.20 1.05 -6.86
N VAL A 15 2.86 0.18 -5.91
CA VAL A 15 1.54 0.15 -5.28
C VAL A 15 1.26 1.45 -4.51
N PHE A 16 2.22 1.94 -3.72
CA PHE A 16 2.06 3.21 -3.01
C PHE A 16 2.02 4.41 -3.96
N ALA A 17 2.83 4.42 -5.02
CA ALA A 17 2.80 5.49 -6.02
C ALA A 17 1.42 5.56 -6.72
N ILE A 18 0.84 4.42 -7.09
CA ILE A 18 -0.51 4.36 -7.68
C ILE A 18 -1.56 4.82 -6.66
N ALA A 19 -1.44 4.42 -5.39
CA ALA A 19 -2.34 4.84 -4.33
C ALA A 19 -2.32 6.36 -4.12
N ILE A 20 -1.13 6.97 -4.09
CA ILE A 20 -0.95 8.42 -3.98
C ILE A 20 -1.55 9.10 -5.21
N ALA A 21 -1.19 8.66 -6.42
CA ALA A 21 -1.69 9.23 -7.66
C ALA A 21 -3.22 9.26 -7.69
N GLY A 22 -3.87 8.18 -7.23
CA GLY A 22 -5.33 8.12 -7.13
C GLY A 22 -5.93 9.13 -6.14
N LYS A 23 -5.24 9.42 -5.04
CA LYS A 23 -5.70 10.36 -3.99
C LYS A 23 -5.47 11.82 -4.36
N VAL A 24 -4.37 12.13 -5.09
CA VAL A 24 -3.99 13.52 -5.42
C VAL A 24 -4.36 13.91 -6.85
N ARG A 25 -5.10 13.10 -7.58
CA ARG A 25 -5.52 13.33 -8.97
C ARG A 25 -6.28 14.66 -9.18
N GLY A 26 -6.85 15.21 -8.09
CA GLY A 26 -7.56 16.49 -8.09
C GLY A 26 -8.12 16.81 -6.69
N ARG A 27 -8.60 18.04 -6.52
CA ARG A 27 -9.17 18.50 -5.25
C ARG A 27 -10.37 17.65 -4.80
N SER A 28 -11.19 17.17 -5.75
CA SER A 28 -12.31 16.28 -5.46
C SER A 28 -11.83 14.93 -4.89
N ALA A 29 -10.90 14.25 -5.58
CA ALA A 29 -10.37 12.95 -5.16
C ALA A 29 -9.73 13.03 -3.76
N TYR A 30 -8.99 14.09 -3.50
CA TYR A 30 -8.41 14.34 -2.19
C TYR A 30 -9.47 14.57 -1.11
N GLY A 31 -10.48 15.40 -1.38
CA GLY A 31 -11.58 15.65 -0.47
C GLY A 31 -12.37 14.38 -0.15
N GLU A 32 -12.59 13.52 -1.15
CA GLU A 32 -13.25 12.24 -1.00
C GLU A 32 -12.42 11.24 -0.16
N TYR A 33 -11.10 11.23 -0.36
CA TYR A 33 -10.19 10.44 0.47
C TYR A 33 -10.26 10.85 1.94
N VAL A 34 -10.14 12.15 2.25
CA VAL A 34 -10.22 12.65 3.63
C VAL A 34 -11.60 12.35 4.22
N SER A 35 -12.68 12.59 3.46
CA SER A 35 -14.04 12.33 3.92
C SER A 35 -14.30 10.85 4.22
N SER A 36 -13.71 9.93 3.44
CA SER A 36 -13.85 8.49 3.67
C SER A 36 -13.32 8.05 5.04
N ILE A 37 -12.23 8.67 5.50
CA ILE A 37 -11.66 8.40 6.84
C ILE A 37 -12.51 9.04 7.94
N VAL A 38 -13.00 10.26 7.72
CA VAL A 38 -13.83 10.99 8.68
C VAL A 38 -15.19 10.30 8.89
N VAL A 39 -15.81 9.80 7.82
CA VAL A 39 -17.13 9.11 7.85
C VAL A 39 -17.08 7.82 8.67
N LEU A 40 -15.94 7.16 8.78
CA LEU A 40 -15.78 5.98 9.64
C LEU A 40 -16.03 6.27 11.13
N LYS A 41 -15.94 7.53 11.56
CA LYS A 41 -16.18 7.97 12.94
C LYS A 41 -15.44 7.12 13.98
N ILE A 42 -14.23 6.68 13.66
CA ILE A 42 -13.36 5.92 14.57
C ILE A 42 -12.74 6.87 15.60
N LEU A 43 -12.39 8.07 15.14
CA LEU A 43 -11.75 9.15 15.89
C LEU A 43 -12.56 10.45 15.73
N PRO A 44 -12.36 11.46 16.60
CA PRO A 44 -12.89 12.80 16.40
C PRO A 44 -12.50 13.36 15.02
N ARG A 45 -13.35 14.19 14.43
CA ARG A 45 -13.18 14.72 13.05
C ARG A 45 -11.78 15.31 12.81
N THR A 46 -11.29 16.13 13.74
CA THR A 46 -9.97 16.78 13.64
C THR A 46 -8.86 15.73 13.57
N VAL A 47 -8.90 14.73 14.47
CA VAL A 47 -7.90 13.66 14.53
C VAL A 47 -7.97 12.78 13.28
N SER A 48 -9.17 12.48 12.79
CA SER A 48 -9.35 11.73 11.53
C SER A 48 -8.75 12.45 10.32
N THR A 49 -8.91 13.77 10.26
CA THR A 49 -8.31 14.59 9.19
C THR A 49 -6.77 14.60 9.29
N MET A 50 -6.22 14.75 10.50
CA MET A 50 -4.78 14.67 10.73
C MET A 50 -4.23 13.28 10.37
N ALA A 51 -4.94 12.21 10.74
CA ALA A 51 -4.58 10.84 10.39
C ALA A 51 -4.57 10.63 8.87
N ALA A 52 -5.54 11.20 8.14
CA ALA A 52 -5.55 11.15 6.67
C ALA A 52 -4.30 11.79 6.06
N HIS A 53 -3.92 12.98 6.53
CA HIS A 53 -2.69 13.64 6.06
C HIS A 53 -1.43 12.84 6.43
N ALA A 54 -1.35 12.33 7.66
CA ALA A 54 -0.22 11.55 8.13
C ALA A 54 -0.06 10.24 7.33
N LEU A 55 -1.16 9.55 7.01
CA LEU A 55 -1.14 8.35 6.18
C LEU A 55 -0.66 8.66 4.76
N LEU A 56 -1.16 9.73 4.13
CA LEU A 56 -0.70 10.13 2.80
C LEU A 56 0.79 10.51 2.80
N ALA A 57 1.25 11.23 3.83
CA ALA A 57 2.67 11.55 4.00
C ALA A 57 3.53 10.30 4.21
N ALA A 58 3.05 9.31 4.98
CA ALA A 58 3.75 8.05 5.19
C ALA A 58 3.82 7.19 3.91
N GLU A 59 2.76 7.18 3.09
CA GLU A 59 2.79 6.55 1.76
C GLU A 59 3.84 7.22 0.86
N ALA A 60 3.86 8.55 0.80
CA ALA A 60 4.84 9.30 0.02
C ALA A 60 6.27 9.07 0.52
N ALA A 61 6.48 9.08 1.83
CA ALA A 61 7.76 8.76 2.45
C ALA A 61 8.21 7.34 2.09
N SER A 62 7.29 6.36 2.09
CA SER A 62 7.60 4.98 1.69
C SER A 62 8.13 4.91 0.26
N VAL A 63 7.50 5.63 -0.70
CA VAL A 63 7.96 5.65 -2.10
C VAL A 63 9.36 6.26 -2.20
N VAL A 64 9.60 7.41 -1.57
CA VAL A 64 10.89 8.10 -1.61
C VAL A 64 11.98 7.25 -0.96
N LEU A 65 11.73 6.70 0.23
CA LEU A 65 12.69 5.89 0.97
C LEU A 65 13.01 4.58 0.24
N LEU A 66 12.02 3.95 -0.40
CA LEU A 66 12.25 2.78 -1.24
C LEU A 66 12.98 3.13 -2.54
N ALA A 67 12.88 4.35 -3.06
CA ALA A 67 13.60 4.77 -4.27
C ALA A 67 15.10 4.98 -4.03
N LEU A 68 15.50 5.40 -2.83
CA LEU A 68 16.89 5.67 -2.50
C LEU A 68 17.60 4.40 -1.99
N PRO A 69 18.82 4.07 -2.48
CA PRO A 69 19.47 2.79 -2.16
C PRO A 69 19.88 2.65 -0.68
N TRP A 70 20.24 3.74 -0.03
CA TRP A 70 20.69 3.72 1.39
C TRP A 70 19.57 3.77 2.42
N THR A 71 18.34 4.09 2.00
CA THR A 71 17.18 4.17 2.88
C THR A 71 16.22 2.98 2.75
N VAL A 72 16.57 1.98 1.95
CA VAL A 72 15.72 0.81 1.67
C VAL A 72 15.16 0.13 2.92
N PRO A 73 15.96 -0.18 3.97
CA PRO A 73 15.41 -0.83 5.17
C PRO A 73 14.40 0.05 5.90
N LEU A 74 14.66 1.37 5.97
CA LEU A 74 13.72 2.32 6.55
C LEU A 74 12.45 2.41 5.68
N GLY A 75 12.61 2.39 4.36
CA GLY A 75 11.48 2.37 3.42
C GLY A 75 10.56 1.17 3.63
N PHE A 76 11.12 -0.03 3.81
CA PHE A 76 10.33 -1.22 4.14
C PHE A 76 9.65 -1.09 5.51
N ALA A 77 10.35 -0.59 6.53
CA ALA A 77 9.78 -0.41 7.87
C ALA A 77 8.60 0.56 7.86
N VAL A 78 8.74 1.72 7.20
CA VAL A 78 7.66 2.71 7.05
C VAL A 78 6.49 2.14 6.25
N ALA A 79 6.75 1.42 5.16
CA ALA A 79 5.73 0.79 4.34
C ALA A 79 4.91 -0.24 5.13
N VAL A 80 5.58 -1.14 5.86
CA VAL A 80 4.91 -2.14 6.72
C VAL A 80 4.12 -1.47 7.83
N GLY A 81 4.67 -0.44 8.49
CA GLY A 81 3.98 0.35 9.51
C GLY A 81 2.73 1.04 8.98
N THR A 82 2.81 1.64 7.78
CA THR A 82 1.67 2.27 7.11
C THR A 82 0.57 1.25 6.78
N LEU A 83 0.94 0.08 6.24
CA LEU A 83 0.00 -1.00 5.94
C LEU A 83 -0.64 -1.56 7.21
N ALA A 84 0.12 -1.69 8.30
CA ALA A 84 -0.41 -2.12 9.60
C ALA A 84 -1.40 -1.10 10.16
N ALA A 85 -1.11 0.20 10.08
CA ALA A 85 -2.01 1.26 10.52
C ALA A 85 -3.31 1.28 9.70
N LEU A 86 -3.23 1.15 8.37
CA LEU A 86 -4.39 1.03 7.48
C LEU A 86 -5.22 -0.20 7.81
N THR A 87 -4.58 -1.36 7.98
CA THR A 87 -5.25 -2.61 8.34
C THR A 87 -5.95 -2.51 9.69
N GLY A 88 -5.28 -1.93 10.68
CA GLY A 88 -5.86 -1.67 12.01
C GLY A 88 -7.09 -0.77 11.94
N GLY A 89 -7.03 0.30 11.16
CA GLY A 89 -8.17 1.19 10.91
C GLY A 89 -9.35 0.45 10.28
N ILE A 90 -9.10 -0.37 9.24
CA ILE A 90 -10.13 -1.19 8.58
C ILE A 90 -10.75 -2.18 9.56
N LEU A 91 -9.94 -2.89 10.35
CA LEU A 91 -10.44 -3.86 11.33
C LEU A 91 -11.31 -3.21 12.41
N VAL A 92 -10.92 -2.04 12.91
CA VAL A 92 -11.73 -1.28 13.87
C VAL A 92 -13.05 -0.84 13.24
N ALA A 93 -13.04 -0.36 11.98
CA ALA A 93 -14.25 0.02 11.26
C ALA A 93 -15.20 -1.17 11.10
N LEU A 94 -14.69 -2.32 10.66
CA LEU A 94 -15.47 -3.56 10.48
C LEU A 94 -16.08 -4.05 11.80
N ARG A 95 -15.29 -4.05 12.90
CA ARG A 95 -15.78 -4.42 14.25
C ARG A 95 -16.89 -3.51 14.76
N ARG A 96 -16.87 -2.23 14.35
CA ARG A 96 -17.93 -1.25 14.70
C ARG A 96 -19.11 -1.25 13.72
N GLY A 97 -19.17 -2.19 12.76
CA GLY A 97 -20.22 -2.26 11.75
C GLY A 97 -20.28 -1.04 10.83
N ARG A 98 -19.16 -0.29 10.70
CA ARG A 98 -19.09 0.90 9.87
C ARG A 98 -18.84 0.49 8.42
N GLN A 99 -19.72 0.87 7.51
CA GLN A 99 -19.54 0.71 6.08
C GLN A 99 -19.23 2.07 5.46
N ALA A 100 -18.08 2.17 4.79
CA ALA A 100 -17.69 3.32 3.99
C ALA A 100 -16.99 2.80 2.73
N PRO A 101 -17.08 3.51 1.60
CA PRO A 101 -16.30 3.14 0.41
C PRO A 101 -14.81 3.26 0.73
N CYS A 102 -14.04 2.22 0.41
CA CYS A 102 -12.60 2.25 0.56
C CYS A 102 -11.96 3.00 -0.61
N ARG A 103 -11.35 4.15 -0.35
CA ARG A 103 -10.65 4.94 -1.36
C ARG A 103 -9.12 4.80 -1.25
N CYS A 104 -8.65 3.60 -0.91
CA CYS A 104 -7.20 3.35 -0.80
C CYS A 104 -6.49 3.45 -2.15
N PHE A 105 -7.15 3.11 -3.27
CA PHE A 105 -6.58 3.12 -4.63
C PHE A 105 -7.43 3.92 -5.63
N GLY A 106 -7.97 5.06 -5.23
CA GLY A 106 -8.72 5.96 -6.11
C GLY A 106 -10.23 5.82 -6.02
N ALA A 107 -10.94 5.85 -7.16
CA ALA A 107 -12.40 5.96 -7.24
C ALA A 107 -13.17 4.65 -6.96
N SER A 108 -12.58 3.66 -6.29
CA SER A 108 -13.28 2.43 -5.90
C SER A 108 -14.49 2.74 -5.03
N VAL A 109 -15.65 2.23 -5.43
CA VAL A 109 -16.93 2.32 -4.69
C VAL A 109 -17.19 1.08 -3.84
N THR A 110 -16.29 0.09 -3.86
CA THR A 110 -16.43 -1.14 -3.08
C THR A 110 -16.42 -0.84 -1.58
N PRO A 111 -17.39 -1.36 -0.83
CA PRO A 111 -17.44 -1.17 0.62
C PRO A 111 -16.23 -1.82 1.29
N LEU A 112 -15.74 -1.20 2.37
CA LEU A 112 -14.70 -1.76 3.22
C LEU A 112 -15.03 -3.21 3.59
N GLY A 113 -14.10 -4.14 3.30
CA GLY A 113 -14.33 -5.56 3.52
C GLY A 113 -13.05 -6.35 3.77
N ARG A 114 -13.23 -7.66 3.97
CA ARG A 114 -12.13 -8.63 4.14
C ARG A 114 -11.07 -8.58 3.00
N PRO A 115 -11.43 -8.37 1.73
CA PRO A 115 -10.45 -8.28 0.65
C PRO A 115 -9.38 -7.21 0.88
N HIS A 116 -9.78 -6.05 1.40
CA HIS A 116 -8.85 -4.95 1.68
C HIS A 116 -7.86 -5.30 2.79
N VAL A 117 -8.30 -6.05 3.82
CA VAL A 117 -7.42 -6.57 4.89
C VAL A 117 -6.42 -7.57 4.31
N ILE A 118 -6.89 -8.53 3.52
CA ILE A 118 -6.04 -9.56 2.90
C ILE A 118 -4.98 -8.90 2.00
N ARG A 119 -5.39 -7.98 1.15
CA ARG A 119 -4.48 -7.21 0.28
C ARG A 119 -3.38 -6.51 1.08
N ASN A 120 -3.74 -5.77 2.12
CA ASN A 120 -2.77 -5.07 2.94
C ASN A 120 -1.84 -6.03 3.70
N LEU A 121 -2.34 -7.18 4.16
CA LEU A 121 -1.52 -8.22 4.80
C LEU A 121 -0.52 -8.85 3.82
N VAL A 122 -0.93 -9.13 2.59
CA VAL A 122 -0.03 -9.64 1.53
C VAL A 122 1.07 -8.63 1.23
N LEU A 123 0.72 -7.34 1.11
CA LEU A 123 1.71 -6.28 0.90
C LEU A 123 2.64 -6.11 2.11
N ALA A 124 2.12 -6.19 3.34
CA ALA A 124 2.93 -6.12 4.56
C ALA A 124 3.89 -7.33 4.66
N ALA A 125 3.42 -8.52 4.32
CA ALA A 125 4.26 -9.72 4.23
C ALA A 125 5.36 -9.55 3.17
N SER A 126 5.02 -8.99 1.99
CA SER A 126 6.02 -8.67 0.96
C SER A 126 7.06 -7.65 1.47
N GLY A 127 6.64 -6.66 2.26
CA GLY A 127 7.55 -5.70 2.88
C GLY A 127 8.49 -6.33 3.90
N ALA A 128 7.95 -7.19 4.78
CA ALA A 128 8.75 -7.94 5.75
C ALA A 128 9.75 -8.89 5.06
N THR A 129 9.31 -9.59 4.02
CA THR A 129 10.16 -10.45 3.19
C THR A 129 11.26 -9.65 2.49
N GLY A 130 10.92 -8.48 1.95
CA GLY A 130 11.88 -7.57 1.31
C GLY A 130 12.94 -7.06 2.29
N LEU A 131 12.55 -6.72 3.52
CA LEU A 131 13.46 -6.31 4.59
C LEU A 131 14.39 -7.47 5.01
N ALA A 132 13.85 -8.68 5.19
CA ALA A 132 14.64 -9.87 5.49
C ALA A 132 15.62 -10.19 4.35
N ALA A 133 15.16 -10.11 3.10
CA ALA A 133 16.00 -10.33 1.92
C ALA A 133 17.11 -9.26 1.80
N TRP A 134 16.84 -8.02 2.17
CA TRP A 134 17.85 -6.96 2.25
C TRP A 134 18.94 -7.31 3.28
N ALA A 135 18.56 -7.71 4.48
CA ALA A 135 19.50 -8.10 5.54
C ALA A 135 20.36 -9.32 5.14
N ALA A 136 19.81 -10.22 4.32
CA ALA A 136 20.51 -11.43 3.86
C ALA A 136 21.26 -11.25 2.52
N SER A 137 21.17 -10.08 1.87
CA SER A 137 21.69 -9.87 0.50
C SER A 137 23.09 -9.32 0.47
N GLY A 138 23.98 -9.43 1.32
CA GLY A 138 25.42 -9.06 1.24
C GLY A 138 25.82 -8.23 0.00
N ALA A 139 27.08 -8.17 -0.34
CA ALA A 139 27.61 -7.43 -1.50
C ALA A 139 27.40 -8.17 -2.86
N ALA A 140 26.19 -8.67 -3.11
CA ALA A 140 25.90 -9.38 -4.36
C ALA A 140 25.74 -8.41 -5.55
N VAL A 141 26.42 -8.70 -6.65
CA VAL A 141 26.31 -7.94 -7.91
C VAL A 141 25.04 -8.36 -8.64
N ALA A 142 24.24 -7.38 -9.02
CA ALA A 142 23.00 -7.62 -9.76
C ALA A 142 23.28 -7.82 -11.26
N HIS A 143 22.84 -8.95 -11.81
CA HIS A 143 22.85 -9.16 -13.26
C HIS A 143 21.63 -8.47 -13.88
N PRO A 144 21.76 -7.71 -15.01
CA PRO A 144 20.66 -6.93 -15.57
C PRO A 144 19.43 -7.76 -15.94
N ALA A 145 19.60 -8.97 -16.46
CA ALA A 145 18.46 -9.86 -16.76
C ALA A 145 17.67 -10.25 -15.52
N GLY A 146 18.33 -10.50 -14.39
CA GLY A 146 17.66 -10.80 -13.11
C GLY A 146 16.89 -9.60 -12.54
N VAL A 147 17.45 -8.38 -12.71
CA VAL A 147 16.76 -7.14 -12.34
C VAL A 147 15.52 -6.94 -13.22
N ALA A 148 15.65 -7.12 -14.53
CA ALA A 148 14.51 -7.01 -15.45
C ALA A 148 13.37 -7.97 -15.08
N LEU A 149 13.69 -9.23 -14.78
CA LEU A 149 12.71 -10.23 -14.36
C LEU A 149 12.04 -9.84 -13.04
N ALA A 150 12.80 -9.36 -12.06
CA ALA A 150 12.26 -8.90 -10.77
C ALA A 150 11.32 -7.70 -10.94
N LEU A 151 11.64 -6.76 -11.84
CA LEU A 151 10.79 -5.60 -12.12
C LEU A 151 9.51 -6.01 -12.86
N VAL A 152 9.58 -6.94 -13.83
CA VAL A 152 8.39 -7.47 -14.50
C VAL A 152 7.48 -8.18 -13.50
N ALA A 153 8.02 -9.03 -12.63
CA ALA A 153 7.25 -9.70 -11.59
C ALA A 153 6.60 -8.70 -10.62
N ALA A 154 7.32 -7.63 -10.24
CA ALA A 154 6.77 -6.55 -9.41
C ALA A 154 5.64 -5.79 -10.11
N ALA A 155 5.78 -5.49 -11.40
CA ALA A 155 4.76 -4.81 -12.18
C ALA A 155 3.47 -5.65 -12.30
N VAL A 156 3.61 -6.94 -12.61
CA VAL A 156 2.47 -7.88 -12.65
C VAL A 156 1.80 -7.98 -11.28
N GLY A 157 2.59 -8.13 -10.20
CA GLY A 157 2.09 -8.16 -8.84
C GLY A 157 1.34 -6.88 -8.46
N ALA A 158 1.89 -5.71 -8.80
CA ALA A 158 1.24 -4.43 -8.55
C ALA A 158 -0.09 -4.31 -9.31
N LEU A 159 -0.14 -4.73 -10.58
CA LEU A 159 -1.36 -4.72 -11.38
C LEU A 159 -2.43 -5.62 -10.77
N LEU A 160 -2.08 -6.84 -10.36
CA LEU A 160 -2.99 -7.77 -9.71
C LEU A 160 -3.54 -7.20 -8.39
N VAL A 161 -2.69 -6.60 -7.57
CA VAL A 161 -3.07 -6.00 -6.29
C VAL A 161 -4.01 -4.80 -6.49
N VAL A 162 -3.72 -3.94 -7.48
CA VAL A 162 -4.54 -2.76 -7.76
C VAL A 162 -5.90 -3.13 -8.36
N ARG A 163 -5.93 -4.17 -9.22
CA ARG A 163 -7.15 -4.66 -9.89
C ARG A 163 -7.87 -5.76 -9.13
N LEU A 164 -7.47 -6.04 -7.88
CA LEU A 164 -8.05 -7.13 -7.09
C LEU A 164 -9.57 -6.96 -6.90
N ASP A 165 -10.01 -5.72 -6.67
CA ASP A 165 -11.44 -5.42 -6.48
C ASP A 165 -12.23 -5.72 -7.78
N ASP A 166 -11.72 -5.30 -8.95
CA ASP A 166 -12.33 -5.57 -10.26
C ASP A 166 -12.39 -7.08 -10.55
N LEU A 167 -11.32 -7.81 -10.17
CA LEU A 167 -11.26 -9.26 -10.35
C LEU A 167 -12.25 -9.99 -9.46
N LEU A 168 -12.42 -9.58 -8.21
CA LEU A 168 -13.37 -10.20 -7.29
C LEU A 168 -14.83 -9.98 -7.73
N GLU A 169 -15.15 -8.83 -8.32
CA GLU A 169 -16.48 -8.57 -8.87
C GLU A 169 -16.84 -9.55 -9.99
N LEU A 170 -15.87 -9.94 -10.84
CA LEU A 170 -16.09 -10.93 -11.92
C LEU A 170 -16.44 -12.33 -11.39
N PHE A 171 -16.00 -12.68 -10.18
CA PHE A 171 -16.28 -14.00 -9.58
C PHE A 171 -17.51 -14.02 -8.68
N THR A 172 -18.10 -12.86 -8.39
CA THR A 172 -19.27 -12.72 -7.50
C THR A 172 -20.55 -12.33 -8.27
N ALA A 173 -20.44 -12.08 -9.56
CA ALA A 173 -21.56 -11.90 -10.49
C ALA A 173 -22.05 -13.26 -11.02
#